data_20cad5c2ae29de48d9bf40f108bca421
#
_entry.id   20cad5c2ae29de48d9bf40f108bca421
#
_cell.length_a   1.000
_cell.length_b   1.000
_cell.length_c   1.000
_cell.angle_alpha   90.00
_cell.angle_beta   90.00
_cell.angle_gamma   90.00
#
_symmetry.space_group_name_H-M   'P 1'
#
loop_
_entity.id
_entity.type
_entity.pdbx_description
1 polymer ?
#
loop_
_entity_poly.entity_id
_entity_poly.type
_entity_poly.pdbx_seq_one_letter_code
_entity_poly.pdbx_strand_id
1 'polypeptide(L)'
;MRKEITMAETITGNRIKKLVEEGKVIENGSINNCGSLKYDFTLSDEILKSDFSTPVKLTDLSVEERREALIQPGEVVYVLTKEKVNLPTNMYMSLSANRGMSEYGVLTLGGFAVDPGYSGRLMFGLFNYSSTPFTLMPGSKLIGGVFYSLGENEIIDIDDLEKPKSIDEFPARLVNIISQYSPTGMSSLEESIRTISKQMDALKEELSKNKDELFSLRHLVQDTQEQTNRTSRTVHDLSNNVVELTKSVKDLKSEVTDLKDGLKDEIRLRQDMRGDLEKQVESVEKSVDKKLIFIKGAVWSLSALVAILGTILTCWANGWLNFGG
;
A
#
# COMPACT_ATOMS: atom_id res chain seq x y z
N MET A 1 8.16 -53.97 1.73
CA MET A 1 8.23 -53.12 2.91
C MET A 1 7.57 -51.80 2.59
N ARG A 2 6.43 -51.46 3.19
CA ARG A 2 5.88 -50.08 3.12
C ARG A 2 6.81 -49.20 3.93
N LYS A 3 7.50 -48.22 3.32
CA LYS A 3 8.13 -47.13 4.05
C LYS A 3 7.03 -46.43 4.85
N GLU A 4 7.09 -46.52 6.17
CA GLU A 4 6.26 -45.63 7.00
C GLU A 4 6.64 -44.21 6.65
N ILE A 5 5.69 -43.44 6.18
CA ILE A 5 5.85 -42.00 5.97
C ILE A 5 5.84 -41.38 7.35
N THR A 6 7.00 -41.01 7.86
CA THR A 6 7.12 -40.25 9.11
C THR A 6 6.60 -38.85 8.84
N MET A 7 5.50 -38.47 9.45
CA MET A 7 4.95 -37.12 9.29
C MET A 7 5.73 -36.12 10.13
N ALA A 8 5.89 -34.90 9.62
CA ALA A 8 6.50 -33.81 10.37
C ALA A 8 5.72 -33.55 11.66
N GLU A 9 6.42 -33.40 12.77
CA GLU A 9 5.85 -33.15 14.08
C GLU A 9 5.94 -31.69 14.48
N THR A 10 4.83 -31.10 14.93
CA THR A 10 4.83 -29.72 15.45
C THR A 10 5.46 -29.69 16.83
N ILE A 11 6.40 -28.77 17.03
CA ILE A 11 7.03 -28.51 18.32
C ILE A 11 6.19 -27.51 19.09
N THR A 12 5.69 -27.89 20.28
CA THR A 12 4.74 -27.07 21.04
C THR A 12 5.14 -26.93 22.51
N GLY A 13 4.57 -25.90 23.16
CA GLY A 13 4.58 -25.71 24.61
C GLY A 13 5.98 -25.74 25.23
N ASN A 14 6.21 -26.68 26.13
CA ASN A 14 7.48 -26.79 26.84
C ASN A 14 8.67 -27.13 25.94
N ARG A 15 8.45 -27.76 24.79
CA ARG A 15 9.53 -28.03 23.82
C ARG A 15 10.04 -26.70 23.21
N ILE A 16 9.14 -25.73 22.93
CA ILE A 16 9.54 -24.38 22.45
C ILE A 16 10.37 -23.69 23.53
N LYS A 17 9.93 -23.72 24.80
CA LYS A 17 10.67 -23.13 25.91
C LYS A 17 12.07 -23.70 26.01
N LYS A 18 12.19 -25.01 25.85
CA LYS A 18 13.49 -25.67 25.86
C LYS A 18 14.42 -25.20 24.73
N LEU A 19 13.89 -24.99 23.51
CA LEU A 19 14.67 -24.43 22.40
C LEU A 19 15.23 -23.03 22.72
N VAL A 20 14.44 -22.21 23.43
CA VAL A 20 14.85 -20.88 23.88
C VAL A 20 15.88 -20.97 24.99
N GLU A 21 15.65 -21.83 26.00
CA GLU A 21 16.57 -22.02 27.15
C GLU A 21 17.92 -22.55 26.71
N GLU A 22 17.97 -23.47 25.75
CA GLU A 22 19.22 -23.99 25.21
C GLU A 22 19.94 -22.95 24.34
N GLY A 23 19.25 -21.96 23.80
CA GLY A 23 19.81 -20.91 22.97
C GLY A 23 20.40 -21.36 21.65
N LYS A 24 20.23 -22.65 21.28
CA LYS A 24 20.79 -23.22 20.06
C LYS A 24 20.01 -22.94 18.81
N VAL A 25 18.66 -22.97 18.92
CA VAL A 25 17.72 -22.76 17.80
C VAL A 25 17.24 -21.32 17.77
N ILE A 26 17.03 -20.72 18.95
CA ILE A 26 16.62 -19.32 19.09
C ILE A 26 17.62 -18.63 20.00
N GLU A 27 18.50 -17.81 19.41
CA GLU A 27 19.42 -16.97 20.16
C GLU A 27 18.75 -15.64 20.55
N ASN A 28 19.12 -15.11 21.71
CA ASN A 28 18.56 -13.88 22.29
C ASN A 28 17.04 -13.96 22.54
N GLY A 29 16.51 -15.19 22.61
CA GLY A 29 15.09 -15.42 22.86
C GLY A 29 14.68 -15.14 24.31
N SER A 30 13.37 -14.96 24.52
CA SER A 30 12.77 -14.82 25.84
C SER A 30 11.66 -15.84 26.06
N ILE A 31 11.67 -16.50 27.22
CA ILE A 31 10.61 -17.44 27.60
C ILE A 31 9.24 -16.78 27.58
N ASN A 32 9.17 -15.47 27.88
CA ASN A 32 7.91 -14.70 27.85
C ASN A 32 7.28 -14.60 26.46
N ASN A 33 8.06 -14.87 25.42
CA ASN A 33 7.58 -14.87 24.03
C ASN A 33 7.13 -16.26 23.57
N CYS A 34 7.26 -17.29 24.43
CA CYS A 34 6.81 -18.65 24.13
C CYS A 34 5.30 -18.74 24.34
N GLY A 35 4.57 -19.05 23.28
CA GLY A 35 3.17 -19.47 23.34
C GLY A 35 3.01 -20.98 23.44
N SER A 36 1.77 -21.48 23.40
CA SER A 36 1.47 -22.92 23.40
C SER A 36 1.84 -23.58 22.07
N LEU A 37 1.78 -22.86 20.96
CA LEU A 37 2.00 -23.40 19.61
C LEU A 37 3.18 -22.70 18.90
N LYS A 38 3.48 -21.46 19.22
CA LYS A 38 4.43 -20.63 18.50
C LYS A 38 5.35 -19.86 19.45
N TYR A 39 6.46 -19.40 18.90
CA TYR A 39 7.30 -18.37 19.50
C TYR A 39 7.01 -17.03 18.83
N ASP A 40 6.80 -15.97 19.60
CA ASP A 40 6.61 -14.63 19.07
C ASP A 40 7.96 -13.91 18.98
N PHE A 41 8.51 -13.78 17.78
CA PHE A 41 9.74 -13.02 17.50
C PHE A 41 9.48 -11.53 17.69
N THR A 42 10.48 -10.81 18.18
CA THR A 42 10.37 -9.39 18.51
C THR A 42 11.14 -8.50 17.54
N LEU A 43 10.64 -7.28 17.41
CA LEU A 43 11.26 -6.23 16.60
C LEU A 43 12.61 -5.84 17.21
N SER A 44 13.67 -5.78 16.39
CA SER A 44 14.91 -5.14 16.78
C SER A 44 14.77 -3.61 16.84
N ASP A 45 15.85 -2.93 17.13
CA ASP A 45 15.91 -1.47 17.06
C ASP A 45 16.33 -0.95 15.67
N GLU A 46 16.69 -1.84 14.75
CA GLU A 46 17.16 -1.47 13.41
C GLU A 46 16.03 -1.47 12.39
N ILE A 47 15.93 -0.40 11.63
CA ILE A 47 14.98 -0.23 10.52
C ILE A 47 15.69 0.25 9.26
N LEU A 48 15.08 -0.08 8.10
CA LEU A 48 15.46 0.45 6.80
C LEU A 48 14.21 1.05 6.14
N LYS A 49 14.26 2.34 5.87
CA LYS A 49 13.20 3.16 5.31
C LYS A 49 13.73 4.00 4.16
N SER A 50 12.88 4.36 3.20
CA SER A 50 13.27 5.16 2.04
C SER A 50 13.82 6.54 2.39
N ASP A 51 13.36 7.13 3.50
CA ASP A 51 13.80 8.45 3.96
C ASP A 51 15.24 8.42 4.51
N PHE A 52 15.77 7.23 4.81
CA PHE A 52 17.13 7.05 5.30
C PHE A 52 18.00 6.37 4.25
N SER A 53 19.13 6.96 3.91
CA SER A 53 20.07 6.38 2.94
C SER A 53 20.75 5.09 3.44
N THR A 54 20.71 4.83 4.74
CA THR A 54 21.28 3.66 5.41
C THR A 54 20.33 3.17 6.51
N PRO A 55 20.46 1.89 6.95
CA PRO A 55 19.73 1.42 8.11
C PRO A 55 20.02 2.29 9.35
N VAL A 56 18.99 2.57 10.14
CA VAL A 56 19.10 3.39 11.35
C VAL A 56 18.61 2.60 12.57
N LYS A 57 19.15 2.96 13.75
CA LYS A 57 18.67 2.44 15.02
C LYS A 57 17.68 3.38 15.65
N LEU A 58 16.50 2.88 15.96
CA LEU A 58 15.42 3.66 16.59
C LEU A 58 15.85 4.24 17.94
N THR A 59 16.75 3.57 18.67
CA THR A 59 17.28 4.03 19.94
C THR A 59 18.20 5.24 19.82
N ASP A 60 18.90 5.38 18.68
CA ASP A 60 19.87 6.44 18.44
C ASP A 60 19.20 7.72 17.89
N LEU A 61 17.92 7.63 17.50
CA LEU A 61 17.18 8.75 16.94
C LEU A 61 16.74 9.75 18.02
N SER A 62 16.84 11.03 17.70
CA SER A 62 16.22 12.12 18.47
C SER A 62 14.71 12.01 18.53
N VAL A 63 14.04 12.82 19.33
CA VAL A 63 12.56 12.81 19.45
C VAL A 63 11.90 13.20 18.12
N GLU A 64 12.50 14.16 17.40
CA GLU A 64 12.03 14.62 16.08
C GLU A 64 12.20 13.51 15.03
N GLU A 65 13.39 12.92 14.94
CA GLU A 65 13.69 11.86 14.00
C GLU A 65 12.87 10.58 14.25
N ARG A 66 12.49 10.30 15.51
CA ARG A 66 11.56 9.20 15.81
C ARG A 66 10.16 9.40 15.23
N ARG A 67 9.73 10.65 15.02
CA ARG A 67 8.48 10.95 14.30
C ARG A 67 8.60 10.63 12.82
N GLU A 68 9.79 10.79 12.24
CA GLU A 68 10.07 10.41 10.87
C GLU A 68 10.23 8.89 10.70
N ALA A 69 10.63 8.19 11.78
CA ALA A 69 10.72 6.74 11.81
C ALA A 69 9.35 6.02 11.91
N LEU A 70 8.23 6.77 12.00
CA LEU A 70 6.89 6.18 11.90
C LEU A 70 6.66 5.61 10.51
N ILE A 71 5.92 4.50 10.43
CA ILE A 71 5.43 4.02 9.13
C ILE A 71 4.23 4.85 8.73
N GLN A 72 4.42 5.74 7.77
CA GLN A 72 3.33 6.57 7.25
C GLN A 72 2.31 5.72 6.47
N PRO A 73 1.05 6.19 6.32
CA PRO A 73 0.07 5.54 5.45
C PRO A 73 0.63 5.27 4.05
N GLY A 74 0.52 4.01 3.58
CA GLY A 74 1.02 3.60 2.28
C GLY A 74 2.53 3.36 2.18
N GLU A 75 3.24 3.45 3.28
CA GLU A 75 4.68 3.26 3.32
C GLU A 75 5.09 1.83 3.68
N VAL A 76 6.25 1.42 3.18
CA VAL A 76 6.92 0.18 3.55
C VAL A 76 8.20 0.49 4.31
N VAL A 77 8.37 -0.15 5.46
CA VAL A 77 9.61 -0.14 6.26
C VAL A 77 10.11 -1.56 6.41
N TYR A 78 11.39 -1.80 6.19
CA TYR A 78 11.99 -3.09 6.45
C TYR A 78 12.58 -3.15 7.86
N VAL A 79 12.37 -4.28 8.50
CA VAL A 79 12.75 -4.54 9.90
C VAL A 79 13.40 -5.90 10.04
N LEU A 80 14.19 -6.06 11.10
CA LEU A 80 14.79 -7.32 11.48
C LEU A 80 14.25 -7.78 12.84
N THR A 81 14.25 -9.08 13.07
CA THR A 81 13.98 -9.62 14.41
C THR A 81 15.18 -9.34 15.35
N LYS A 82 14.90 -9.20 16.64
CA LYS A 82 15.93 -9.13 17.67
C LYS A 82 16.63 -10.48 17.83
N GLU A 83 15.85 -11.55 17.75
CA GLU A 83 16.33 -12.92 17.88
C GLU A 83 16.97 -13.38 16.58
N LYS A 84 17.97 -14.29 16.72
CA LYS A 84 18.49 -15.10 15.63
C LYS A 84 17.88 -16.48 15.67
N VAL A 85 17.65 -17.05 14.52
CA VAL A 85 17.17 -18.42 14.33
C VAL A 85 18.30 -19.25 13.75
N ASN A 86 18.56 -20.41 14.35
CA ASN A 86 19.51 -21.40 13.85
C ASN A 86 18.79 -22.74 13.71
N LEU A 87 18.15 -22.94 12.56
CA LEU A 87 17.41 -24.18 12.30
C LEU A 87 18.36 -25.31 11.95
N PRO A 88 18.31 -26.43 12.68
CA PRO A 88 19.00 -27.62 12.24
C PRO A 88 18.37 -28.21 10.97
N THR A 89 19.09 -29.11 10.28
CA THR A 89 18.66 -29.66 8.99
C THR A 89 17.41 -30.56 9.08
N ASN A 90 17.04 -30.96 10.29
CA ASN A 90 15.83 -31.74 10.56
C ASN A 90 14.67 -30.88 11.09
N MET A 91 14.74 -29.57 10.96
CA MET A 91 13.67 -28.68 11.38
C MET A 91 13.41 -27.59 10.33
N TYR A 92 12.17 -27.23 10.17
CA TYR A 92 11.75 -26.02 9.47
C TYR A 92 10.79 -25.21 10.33
N MET A 93 10.56 -23.95 9.94
CA MET A 93 9.66 -23.09 10.67
C MET A 93 8.67 -22.41 9.71
N SER A 94 7.39 -22.42 10.08
CA SER A 94 6.37 -21.62 9.43
C SER A 94 6.12 -20.33 10.18
N LEU A 95 5.98 -19.24 9.46
CA LEU A 95 5.80 -17.92 10.02
C LEU A 95 4.34 -17.45 9.88
N SER A 96 3.84 -16.73 10.87
CA SER A 96 2.52 -16.15 10.88
C SER A 96 2.57 -14.69 11.31
N ALA A 97 1.87 -13.82 10.57
CA ALA A 97 1.76 -12.42 10.93
C ALA A 97 1.20 -12.24 12.36
N ASN A 98 1.63 -11.18 13.02
CA ASN A 98 1.09 -10.81 14.32
C ASN A 98 -0.30 -10.17 14.12
N ARG A 99 -1.32 -10.73 14.77
CA ARG A 99 -2.68 -10.24 14.71
C ARG A 99 -2.79 -8.77 15.16
N GLY A 100 -2.07 -8.38 16.22
CA GLY A 100 -2.10 -7.02 16.72
C GLY A 100 -1.63 -6.01 15.68
N MET A 101 -0.58 -6.31 14.88
CA MET A 101 -0.15 -5.43 13.80
C MET A 101 -1.22 -5.29 12.71
N SER A 102 -1.86 -6.39 12.34
CA SER A 102 -2.95 -6.38 11.35
C SER A 102 -4.16 -5.57 11.81
N GLU A 103 -4.48 -5.58 13.11
CA GLU A 103 -5.54 -4.77 13.71
C GLU A 103 -5.26 -3.26 13.63
N TYR A 104 -3.98 -2.86 13.63
CA TYR A 104 -3.54 -1.47 13.40
C TYR A 104 -3.37 -1.13 11.92
N GLY A 105 -3.70 -2.04 11.01
CA GLY A 105 -3.56 -1.81 9.58
C GLY A 105 -2.14 -1.95 9.06
N VAL A 106 -1.31 -2.77 9.72
CA VAL A 106 0.06 -3.06 9.28
C VAL A 106 0.15 -4.49 8.76
N LEU A 107 0.53 -4.62 7.48
CA LEU A 107 0.78 -5.91 6.84
C LEU A 107 2.24 -6.27 6.92
N THR A 108 2.51 -7.53 7.25
CA THR A 108 3.85 -8.11 7.20
C THR A 108 4.10 -8.67 5.80
N LEU A 109 5.15 -8.20 5.14
CA LEU A 109 5.60 -8.64 3.82
C LEU A 109 6.87 -9.48 3.99
N GLY A 110 6.88 -10.69 3.42
CA GLY A 110 8.04 -11.58 3.48
C GLY A 110 7.70 -13.03 3.23
N GLY A 111 8.69 -13.89 3.33
CA GLY A 111 8.49 -15.33 3.28
C GLY A 111 7.77 -15.84 4.53
N PHE A 112 6.92 -16.86 4.35
CA PHE A 112 6.19 -17.48 5.47
C PHE A 112 6.78 -18.82 5.89
N ALA A 113 7.91 -19.20 5.35
CA ALA A 113 8.67 -20.39 5.73
C ALA A 113 10.14 -20.05 5.91
N VAL A 114 10.77 -20.75 6.84
CA VAL A 114 12.21 -20.71 7.09
C VAL A 114 12.74 -22.13 6.93
N ASP A 115 13.65 -22.26 5.99
CA ASP A 115 14.16 -23.55 5.56
C ASP A 115 15.08 -24.19 6.60
N PRO A 116 15.20 -25.53 6.59
CA PRO A 116 16.22 -26.24 7.37
C PRO A 116 17.63 -25.71 7.07
N GLY A 117 18.42 -25.59 8.12
CA GLY A 117 19.78 -25.07 8.00
C GLY A 117 19.89 -23.54 7.94
N TYR A 118 18.79 -22.81 8.00
CA TYR A 118 18.84 -21.36 8.10
C TYR A 118 19.50 -20.91 9.40
N SER A 119 20.41 -19.94 9.31
CA SER A 119 21.03 -19.31 10.45
C SER A 119 21.07 -17.80 10.25
N GLY A 120 20.38 -17.03 11.10
CA GLY A 120 20.35 -15.58 11.00
C GLY A 120 19.12 -14.94 11.62
N ARG A 121 19.01 -13.63 11.47
CA ARG A 121 17.83 -12.85 11.85
C ARG A 121 16.77 -12.96 10.75
N LEU A 122 15.51 -12.79 11.11
CA LEU A 122 14.42 -12.76 10.13
C LEU A 122 14.17 -11.32 9.72
N MET A 123 14.00 -11.11 8.41
CA MET A 123 13.75 -9.81 7.81
C MET A 123 12.34 -9.74 7.22
N PHE A 124 11.65 -8.64 7.49
CA PHE A 124 10.29 -8.42 6.98
C PHE A 124 10.13 -6.99 6.50
N GLY A 125 9.29 -6.81 5.48
CA GLY A 125 8.70 -5.52 5.19
C GLY A 125 7.41 -5.33 6.02
N LEU A 126 7.19 -4.14 6.53
CA LEU A 126 5.95 -3.73 7.18
C LEU A 126 5.30 -2.66 6.33
N PHE A 127 4.11 -2.92 5.83
CA PHE A 127 3.33 -1.99 5.02
C PHE A 127 2.16 -1.46 5.82
N ASN A 128 2.09 -0.15 5.99
CA ASN A 128 0.96 0.50 6.65
C ASN A 128 -0.14 0.82 5.63
N TYR A 129 -1.23 0.06 5.63
CA TYR A 129 -2.40 0.31 4.78
C TYR A 129 -3.50 1.10 5.49
N SER A 130 -3.27 1.49 6.76
CA SER A 130 -4.22 2.33 7.49
C SER A 130 -4.10 3.81 7.08
N SER A 131 -5.00 4.64 7.57
CA SER A 131 -4.97 6.10 7.38
C SER A 131 -4.16 6.85 8.46
N THR A 132 -3.56 6.15 9.41
CA THR A 132 -2.81 6.74 10.52
C THR A 132 -1.38 6.23 10.57
N PRO A 133 -0.40 7.05 10.97
CA PRO A 133 0.97 6.60 11.16
C PRO A 133 1.08 5.51 12.22
N PHE A 134 1.91 4.51 11.99
CA PHE A 134 2.17 3.42 12.92
C PHE A 134 3.55 3.57 13.57
N THR A 135 3.60 3.46 14.89
CA THR A 135 4.84 3.60 15.67
C THR A 135 5.53 2.24 15.84
N LEU A 136 6.79 2.16 15.44
CA LEU A 136 7.63 1.01 15.70
C LEU A 136 8.23 1.07 17.11
N MET A 137 8.05 -0.01 17.85
CA MET A 137 8.60 -0.13 19.22
C MET A 137 9.56 -1.33 19.27
N PRO A 138 10.87 -1.12 19.47
CA PRO A 138 11.81 -2.21 19.70
C PRO A 138 11.34 -3.15 20.81
N GLY A 139 11.45 -4.45 20.60
CA GLY A 139 11.00 -5.48 21.52
C GLY A 139 9.50 -5.81 21.44
N SER A 140 8.70 -5.10 20.63
CA SER A 140 7.33 -5.50 20.36
C SER A 140 7.26 -6.78 19.54
N LYS A 141 6.19 -7.56 19.69
CA LYS A 141 5.99 -8.81 18.94
C LYS A 141 5.77 -8.49 17.46
N LEU A 142 6.61 -9.05 16.62
CA LEU A 142 6.65 -8.81 15.17
C LEU A 142 5.93 -9.93 14.40
N ILE A 143 6.36 -11.16 14.61
CA ILE A 143 5.89 -12.33 13.86
C ILE A 143 5.95 -13.58 14.72
N GLY A 144 5.00 -14.50 14.51
CA GLY A 144 5.00 -15.78 15.20
C GLY A 144 5.65 -16.88 14.36
N GLY A 145 6.49 -17.71 14.97
CA GLY A 145 7.08 -18.89 14.34
C GLY A 145 6.57 -20.18 14.94
N VAL A 146 6.07 -21.09 14.11
CA VAL A 146 5.69 -22.45 14.47
C VAL A 146 6.80 -23.38 13.96
N PHE A 147 7.37 -24.16 14.86
CA PHE A 147 8.48 -25.06 14.56
C PHE A 147 7.94 -26.47 14.27
N TYR A 148 8.55 -27.09 13.28
CA TYR A 148 8.27 -28.45 12.87
C TYR A 148 9.56 -29.27 12.85
N SER A 149 9.52 -30.45 13.44
CA SER A 149 10.56 -31.45 13.33
C SER A 149 10.27 -32.35 12.14
N LEU A 150 11.22 -32.52 11.26
CA LEU A 150 11.19 -33.53 10.21
C LEU A 150 11.49 -34.90 10.81
N GLY A 151 10.96 -35.97 10.26
CA GLY A 151 11.27 -37.31 10.70
C GLY A 151 12.77 -37.65 10.51
N GLU A 152 13.28 -38.59 11.28
CA GLU A 152 14.70 -39.00 11.22
C GLU A 152 15.14 -39.46 9.81
N ASN A 153 14.20 -39.88 8.98
CA ASN A 153 14.45 -40.31 7.59
C ASN A 153 14.35 -39.20 6.55
N GLU A 154 14.05 -37.96 6.98
CA GLU A 154 13.85 -36.78 6.10
C GLU A 154 14.86 -35.69 6.46
N ILE A 155 16.06 -36.06 6.90
CA ILE A 155 17.16 -35.11 7.07
C ILE A 155 17.50 -34.57 5.68
N ILE A 156 17.34 -33.28 5.51
CA ILE A 156 17.73 -32.60 4.27
C ILE A 156 19.23 -32.49 4.24
N ASP A 157 19.87 -33.14 3.26
CA ASP A 157 21.29 -32.96 3.03
C ASP A 157 21.54 -31.58 2.41
N ILE A 158 22.07 -30.67 3.24
CA ILE A 158 22.34 -29.28 2.81
C ILE A 158 23.54 -29.21 1.88
N ASP A 159 24.37 -30.21 1.86
CA ASP A 159 25.53 -30.21 0.94
C ASP A 159 25.07 -30.38 -0.52
N ASP A 160 23.90 -30.97 -0.75
CA ASP A 160 23.24 -31.08 -2.06
C ASP A 160 22.34 -29.91 -2.41
N LEU A 161 22.07 -28.98 -1.47
CA LEU A 161 21.18 -27.83 -1.67
C LEU A 161 21.94 -26.51 -1.45
N GLU A 162 21.50 -25.47 -2.13
CA GLU A 162 22.00 -24.12 -1.85
C GLU A 162 21.68 -23.76 -0.38
N LYS A 163 22.71 -23.52 0.42
CA LYS A 163 22.52 -23.14 1.83
C LYS A 163 21.66 -21.90 1.93
N PRO A 164 20.64 -21.90 2.82
CA PRO A 164 19.84 -20.72 3.06
C PRO A 164 20.72 -19.51 3.38
N LYS A 165 20.48 -18.38 2.72
CA LYS A 165 21.26 -17.15 2.94
C LYS A 165 21.01 -16.64 4.36
N SER A 166 22.07 -16.54 5.14
CA SER A 166 22.01 -15.90 6.45
C SER A 166 21.76 -14.41 6.31
N ILE A 167 20.89 -13.87 7.16
CA ILE A 167 20.61 -12.44 7.26
C ILE A 167 20.94 -11.99 8.67
N ASP A 168 22.03 -11.29 8.85
CA ASP A 168 22.39 -10.65 10.12
C ASP A 168 22.16 -9.14 10.08
N GLU A 169 22.29 -8.56 8.89
CA GLU A 169 22.12 -7.14 8.59
C GLU A 169 21.27 -6.98 7.32
N PHE A 170 20.78 -5.80 7.06
CA PHE A 170 20.04 -5.53 5.82
C PHE A 170 20.94 -5.75 4.61
N PRO A 171 20.54 -6.59 3.64
CA PRO A 171 21.33 -6.84 2.44
C PRO A 171 21.61 -5.56 1.67
N ALA A 172 22.84 -5.33 1.25
CA ALA A 172 23.24 -4.13 0.50
C ALA A 172 22.37 -3.90 -0.75
N ARG A 173 21.94 -4.99 -1.41
CA ARG A 173 20.99 -4.91 -2.54
C ARG A 173 19.67 -4.27 -2.12
N LEU A 174 19.15 -4.62 -0.95
CA LEU A 174 17.88 -4.05 -0.46
C LEU A 174 18.06 -2.57 -0.11
N VAL A 175 19.15 -2.23 0.57
CA VAL A 175 19.50 -0.83 0.91
C VAL A 175 19.54 0.01 -0.37
N ASN A 176 20.20 -0.46 -1.42
CA ASN A 176 20.27 0.25 -2.71
C ASN A 176 18.89 0.38 -3.38
N ILE A 177 18.05 -0.65 -3.31
CA ILE A 177 16.70 -0.59 -3.86
C ILE A 177 15.87 0.45 -3.11
N ILE A 178 15.87 0.42 -1.79
CA ILE A 178 15.07 1.31 -0.95
C ILE A 178 15.54 2.75 -1.06
N SER A 179 16.84 3.03 -1.13
CA SER A 179 17.38 4.37 -1.33
C SER A 179 17.00 5.00 -2.69
N GLN A 180 16.67 4.17 -3.68
CA GLN A 180 16.17 4.60 -5.00
C GLN A 180 14.65 4.71 -5.05
N TYR A 181 13.96 4.17 -4.07
CA TYR A 181 12.51 4.30 -3.93
C TYR A 181 12.20 5.71 -3.43
N SER A 182 12.04 6.63 -4.35
CA SER A 182 11.26 7.82 -4.03
C SER A 182 9.83 7.35 -3.72
N PRO A 183 9.17 7.82 -2.66
CA PRO A 183 7.77 7.48 -2.36
C PRO A 183 6.82 8.10 -3.38
N THR A 184 7.06 7.82 -4.67
CA THR A 184 6.46 8.47 -5.84
C THR A 184 4.99 8.10 -6.06
N GLY A 185 4.48 7.09 -5.37
CA GLY A 185 3.08 6.70 -5.53
C GLY A 185 2.13 7.49 -4.64
N MET A 186 2.46 7.67 -3.37
CA MET A 186 1.57 8.30 -2.38
C MET A 186 1.86 9.79 -2.24
N SER A 187 3.13 10.21 -2.25
CA SER A 187 3.51 11.63 -2.22
C SER A 187 3.07 12.37 -3.49
N SER A 188 3.15 11.73 -4.66
CA SER A 188 2.60 12.32 -5.89
C SER A 188 1.06 12.38 -5.87
N LEU A 189 0.41 11.41 -5.22
CA LEU A 189 -1.03 11.44 -5.00
C LEU A 189 -1.41 12.54 -4.00
N GLU A 190 -0.68 12.67 -2.89
CA GLU A 190 -0.86 13.75 -1.92
C GLU A 190 -0.58 15.12 -2.52
N GLU A 191 0.46 15.26 -3.33
CA GLU A 191 0.77 16.49 -4.06
C GLU A 191 -0.29 16.80 -5.11
N SER A 192 -0.81 15.77 -5.80
CA SER A 192 -1.94 15.90 -6.71
C SER A 192 -3.23 16.30 -5.97
N ILE A 193 -3.53 15.68 -4.84
CA ILE A 193 -4.67 16.04 -3.98
C ILE A 193 -4.51 17.47 -3.45
N ARG A 194 -3.31 17.85 -3.03
CA ARG A 194 -3.01 19.21 -2.55
C ARG A 194 -3.13 20.24 -3.67
N THR A 195 -2.72 19.88 -4.87
CA THR A 195 -2.87 20.72 -6.07
C THR A 195 -4.33 20.86 -6.46
N ILE A 196 -5.09 19.77 -6.47
CA ILE A 196 -6.53 19.77 -6.72
C ILE A 196 -7.27 20.57 -5.65
N SER A 197 -6.89 20.45 -4.38
CA SER A 197 -7.47 21.24 -3.29
C SER A 197 -7.23 22.74 -3.48
N LYS A 198 -6.01 23.14 -3.85
CA LYS A 198 -5.69 24.55 -4.17
C LYS A 198 -6.47 25.05 -5.40
N GLN A 199 -6.61 24.22 -6.42
CA GLN A 199 -7.40 24.57 -7.60
C GLN A 199 -8.89 24.70 -7.24
N MET A 200 -9.40 23.84 -6.36
CA MET A 200 -10.79 23.89 -5.88
C MET A 200 -11.05 25.14 -5.04
N ASP A 201 -10.08 25.57 -4.21
CA ASP A 201 -10.20 26.80 -3.44
C ASP A 201 -10.14 28.04 -4.36
N ALA A 202 -9.27 28.05 -5.37
CA ALA A 202 -9.23 29.10 -6.39
C ALA A 202 -10.53 29.15 -7.20
N LEU A 203 -11.07 28.01 -7.59
CA LEU A 203 -12.36 27.90 -8.29
C LEU A 203 -13.54 28.39 -7.42
N LYS A 204 -13.49 28.11 -6.11
CA LYS A 204 -14.46 28.63 -5.15
C LYS A 204 -14.42 30.15 -5.04
N GLU A 205 -13.21 30.72 -5.03
CA GLU A 205 -13.02 32.17 -5.01
C GLU A 205 -13.54 32.83 -6.30
N GLU A 206 -13.24 32.22 -7.45
CA GLU A 206 -13.74 32.67 -8.75
C GLU A 206 -15.28 32.54 -8.85
N LEU A 207 -15.84 31.43 -8.33
CA LEU A 207 -17.27 31.24 -8.25
C LEU A 207 -17.96 32.27 -7.35
N SER A 208 -17.31 32.67 -6.25
CA SER A 208 -17.78 33.74 -5.38
C SER A 208 -17.76 35.10 -6.08
N LYS A 209 -16.68 35.43 -6.81
CA LYS A 209 -16.61 36.66 -7.64
C LYS A 209 -17.66 36.68 -8.72
N ASN A 210 -17.83 35.57 -9.43
CA ASN A 210 -18.85 35.45 -10.45
C ASN A 210 -20.30 35.57 -9.87
N LYS A 211 -20.50 35.07 -8.65
CA LYS A 211 -21.77 35.23 -7.94
C LYS A 211 -22.02 36.67 -7.57
N ASP A 212 -21.02 37.40 -7.12
CA ASP A 212 -21.13 38.82 -6.78
C ASP A 212 -21.33 39.68 -8.05
N GLU A 213 -20.67 39.32 -9.16
CA GLU A 213 -20.94 39.95 -10.46
C GLU A 213 -22.37 39.67 -10.98
N LEU A 214 -22.87 38.48 -10.83
CA LEU A 214 -24.26 38.13 -11.14
C LEU A 214 -25.23 38.88 -10.24
N PHE A 215 -24.91 39.10 -8.97
CA PHE A 215 -25.70 39.89 -8.06
C PHE A 215 -25.73 41.39 -8.47
N SER A 216 -24.57 41.94 -8.86
CA SER A 216 -24.48 43.32 -9.36
C SER A 216 -25.19 43.49 -10.70
N LEU A 217 -25.07 42.53 -11.61
CA LEU A 217 -25.81 42.49 -12.86
C LEU A 217 -27.34 42.38 -12.63
N ARG A 218 -27.77 41.61 -11.64
CA ARG A 218 -29.16 41.50 -11.24
C ARG A 218 -29.71 42.83 -10.70
N HIS A 219 -28.92 43.53 -9.88
CA HIS A 219 -29.24 44.89 -9.42
C HIS A 219 -29.33 45.89 -10.58
N LEU A 220 -28.35 45.84 -11.50
CA LEU A 220 -28.35 46.68 -12.68
C LEU A 220 -29.57 46.41 -13.59
N VAL A 221 -29.95 45.14 -13.76
CA VAL A 221 -31.16 44.74 -14.49
C VAL A 221 -32.41 45.24 -13.76
N GLN A 222 -32.41 45.16 -12.43
CA GLN A 222 -33.54 45.64 -11.63
C GLN A 222 -33.69 47.16 -11.68
N ASP A 223 -32.59 47.92 -11.60
CA ASP A 223 -32.55 49.35 -11.75
C ASP A 223 -32.94 49.77 -13.18
N THR A 224 -32.50 49.02 -14.20
CA THR A 224 -32.87 49.26 -15.59
C THR A 224 -34.34 49.00 -15.79
N GLN A 225 -34.92 47.98 -15.14
CA GLN A 225 -36.33 47.65 -15.19
C GLN A 225 -37.19 48.70 -14.48
N GLU A 226 -36.70 49.27 -13.34
CA GLU A 226 -37.35 50.41 -12.68
C GLU A 226 -37.30 51.66 -13.53
N GLN A 227 -36.20 51.98 -14.18
CA GLN A 227 -36.07 53.08 -15.13
C GLN A 227 -37.01 52.86 -16.33
N THR A 228 -37.11 51.65 -16.85
CA THR A 228 -38.04 51.30 -17.95
C THR A 228 -39.49 51.49 -17.52
N ASN A 229 -39.84 51.09 -16.29
CA ASN A 229 -41.16 51.28 -15.71
C ASN A 229 -41.45 52.77 -15.45
N ARG A 230 -40.47 53.59 -15.04
CA ARG A 230 -40.64 55.05 -14.90
C ARG A 230 -40.82 55.71 -16.25
N THR A 231 -40.01 55.29 -17.25
CA THR A 231 -40.17 55.79 -18.63
C THR A 231 -41.52 55.39 -19.24
N SER A 232 -42.01 54.19 -18.95
CA SER A 232 -43.36 53.72 -19.39
C SER A 232 -44.49 54.53 -18.79
N ARG A 233 -44.35 55.07 -17.57
CA ARG A 233 -45.35 56.00 -16.98
C ARG A 233 -45.36 57.34 -17.67
N THR A 234 -44.27 57.80 -18.25
CA THR A 234 -44.17 59.08 -18.98
C THR A 234 -44.60 58.95 -20.43
N VAL A 235 -44.69 57.71 -20.89
CA VAL A 235 -45.01 57.43 -22.31
C VAL A 235 -46.39 56.70 -22.42
N HIS A 236 -47.39 57.25 -21.80
CA HIS A 236 -48.74 56.73 -21.94
C HIS A 236 -49.29 56.81 -23.39
N ASP A 237 -48.60 57.58 -24.28
CA ASP A 237 -48.92 57.68 -25.69
C ASP A 237 -48.27 56.62 -26.60
N LEU A 238 -47.57 55.65 -26.03
CA LEU A 238 -46.81 54.59 -26.78
C LEU A 238 -47.46 53.20 -26.65
N SER A 239 -48.81 53.15 -26.65
CA SER A 239 -49.58 51.89 -26.65
C SER A 239 -49.19 50.91 -27.76
N ASN A 240 -48.65 51.42 -28.86
CA ASN A 240 -48.19 50.57 -29.96
C ASN A 240 -46.86 49.91 -29.69
N ASN A 241 -45.95 50.53 -28.88
CA ASN A 241 -44.69 49.93 -28.55
C ASN A 241 -44.81 48.83 -27.47
N VAL A 242 -45.84 48.88 -26.63
CA VAL A 242 -46.13 47.83 -25.62
C VAL A 242 -46.51 46.50 -26.31
N VAL A 243 -47.17 46.54 -27.47
CA VAL A 243 -47.46 45.31 -28.22
C VAL A 243 -46.18 44.72 -28.85
N GLU A 244 -45.29 45.57 -29.31
CA GLU A 244 -44.00 45.14 -29.85
C GLU A 244 -43.07 44.60 -28.76
N LEU A 245 -43.11 45.27 -27.59
CA LEU A 245 -42.35 44.81 -26.41
C LEU A 245 -42.92 43.46 -25.89
N THR A 246 -44.21 43.29 -25.93
CA THR A 246 -44.87 42.02 -25.54
C THR A 246 -44.49 40.90 -26.50
N LYS A 247 -44.33 41.21 -27.79
CA LYS A 247 -43.85 40.26 -28.79
C LYS A 247 -42.38 39.86 -28.52
N SER A 248 -41.55 40.86 -28.26
CA SER A 248 -40.12 40.62 -27.93
C SER A 248 -39.93 39.81 -26.65
N VAL A 249 -40.77 40.04 -25.62
CA VAL A 249 -40.75 39.22 -24.38
C VAL A 249 -41.20 37.78 -24.64
N LYS A 250 -42.13 37.58 -25.58
CA LYS A 250 -42.57 36.22 -25.95
C LYS A 250 -41.48 35.49 -26.74
N ASP A 251 -40.78 36.21 -27.61
CA ASP A 251 -39.66 35.67 -28.37
C ASP A 251 -38.47 35.34 -27.44
N LEU A 252 -38.16 36.24 -26.49
CA LEU A 252 -37.15 35.98 -25.43
C LEU A 252 -37.54 34.82 -24.53
N LYS A 253 -38.83 34.63 -24.25
CA LYS A 253 -39.29 33.46 -23.49
C LYS A 253 -39.11 32.16 -24.27
N SER A 254 -39.26 32.22 -25.59
CA SER A 254 -38.94 31.09 -26.48
C SER A 254 -37.42 30.79 -26.44
N GLU A 255 -36.59 31.82 -26.62
CA GLU A 255 -35.12 31.65 -26.55
C GLU A 255 -34.63 31.15 -25.17
N VAL A 256 -35.23 31.67 -24.09
CA VAL A 256 -34.92 31.19 -22.72
C VAL A 256 -35.36 29.73 -22.53
N THR A 257 -36.45 29.33 -23.21
CA THR A 257 -36.89 27.93 -23.16
C THR A 257 -35.90 27.03 -23.92
N ASP A 258 -35.44 27.49 -25.07
CA ASP A 258 -34.44 26.78 -25.88
C ASP A 258 -33.09 26.69 -25.18
N LEU A 259 -32.69 27.80 -24.51
CA LEU A 259 -31.47 27.80 -23.66
C LEU A 259 -31.60 26.88 -22.42
N LYS A 260 -32.80 26.85 -21.82
CA LYS A 260 -33.09 25.95 -20.69
C LYS A 260 -33.06 24.49 -21.10
N ASP A 261 -33.53 24.17 -22.28
CA ASP A 261 -33.48 22.81 -22.81
C ASP A 261 -32.06 22.47 -23.26
N GLY A 262 -31.30 23.41 -23.83
CA GLY A 262 -29.87 23.26 -24.09
C GLY A 262 -29.05 23.05 -22.80
N LEU A 263 -29.40 23.76 -21.71
CA LEU A 263 -28.73 23.55 -20.40
C LEU A 263 -29.07 22.19 -19.80
N LYS A 264 -30.31 21.69 -20.02
CA LYS A 264 -30.67 20.33 -19.59
C LYS A 264 -29.91 19.26 -20.35
N ASP A 265 -29.70 19.45 -21.66
CA ASP A 265 -28.96 18.53 -22.49
C ASP A 265 -27.48 18.53 -22.11
N GLU A 266 -26.92 19.70 -21.76
CA GLU A 266 -25.55 19.79 -21.26
C GLU A 266 -25.40 19.14 -19.88
N ILE A 267 -26.38 19.27 -18.99
CA ILE A 267 -26.38 18.57 -17.68
C ILE A 267 -26.45 17.05 -17.89
N ARG A 268 -27.30 16.58 -18.84
CA ARG A 268 -27.34 15.16 -19.20
C ARG A 268 -26.00 14.68 -19.74
N LEU A 269 -25.41 15.43 -20.65
CA LEU A 269 -24.11 15.09 -21.23
C LEU A 269 -23.03 15.00 -20.14
N ARG A 270 -23.04 15.93 -19.17
CA ARG A 270 -22.13 15.90 -18.01
C ARG A 270 -22.38 14.70 -17.08
N GLN A 271 -23.66 14.33 -16.90
CA GLN A 271 -24.00 13.13 -16.11
C GLN A 271 -23.58 11.86 -16.82
N ASP A 272 -23.78 11.78 -18.14
CA ASP A 272 -23.34 10.65 -18.95
C ASP A 272 -21.80 10.56 -18.98
N MET A 273 -21.12 11.70 -19.17
CA MET A 273 -19.64 11.75 -19.07
C MET A 273 -19.14 11.32 -17.68
N ARG A 274 -19.85 11.72 -16.61
CA ARG A 274 -19.50 11.29 -15.25
C ARG A 274 -19.68 9.78 -15.07
N GLY A 275 -20.78 9.24 -15.59
CA GLY A 275 -21.03 7.80 -15.58
C GLY A 275 -20.01 7.01 -16.41
N ASP A 276 -19.57 7.59 -17.54
CA ASP A 276 -18.53 6.98 -18.37
C ASP A 276 -17.14 7.09 -17.70
N LEU A 277 -16.88 8.21 -17.00
CA LEU A 277 -15.67 8.36 -16.20
C LEU A 277 -15.64 7.36 -15.04
N GLU A 278 -16.75 7.18 -14.35
CA GLU A 278 -16.89 6.18 -13.28
C GLU A 278 -16.63 4.75 -13.82
N LYS A 279 -17.19 4.43 -14.99
CA LYS A 279 -16.92 3.16 -15.67
C LYS A 279 -15.45 3.03 -16.09
N GLN A 280 -14.84 4.12 -16.58
CA GLN A 280 -13.41 4.12 -16.91
C GLN A 280 -12.56 3.94 -15.67
N VAL A 281 -12.88 4.62 -14.56
CA VAL A 281 -12.20 4.44 -13.27
C VAL A 281 -12.33 2.99 -12.82
N GLU A 282 -13.54 2.43 -12.84
CA GLU A 282 -13.77 1.01 -12.50
C GLU A 282 -13.00 0.06 -13.43
N SER A 283 -12.93 0.39 -14.73
CA SER A 283 -12.16 -0.41 -15.70
C SER A 283 -10.65 -0.32 -15.45
N VAL A 284 -10.16 0.87 -15.10
CA VAL A 284 -8.75 1.09 -14.73
C VAL A 284 -8.45 0.38 -13.41
N GLU A 285 -9.32 0.47 -12.42
CA GLU A 285 -9.18 -0.24 -11.15
C GLU A 285 -9.11 -1.76 -11.37
N LYS A 286 -10.06 -2.31 -12.16
CA LYS A 286 -10.03 -3.72 -12.57
C LYS A 286 -8.78 -4.08 -13.40
N SER A 287 -8.28 -3.14 -14.20
CA SER A 287 -7.04 -3.32 -14.98
C SER A 287 -5.80 -3.29 -14.09
N VAL A 288 -5.78 -2.39 -13.10
CA VAL A 288 -4.73 -2.31 -12.09
C VAL A 288 -4.72 -3.58 -11.24
N ASP A 289 -5.89 -4.05 -10.81
CA ASP A 289 -6.01 -5.29 -10.06
C ASP A 289 -5.54 -6.50 -10.87
N LYS A 290 -5.96 -6.59 -12.15
CA LYS A 290 -5.45 -7.63 -13.06
C LYS A 290 -3.93 -7.54 -13.26
N LYS A 291 -3.37 -6.33 -13.44
CA LYS A 291 -1.93 -6.15 -13.55
C LYS A 291 -1.22 -6.49 -12.25
N LEU A 292 -1.83 -6.15 -11.11
CA LEU A 292 -1.29 -6.50 -9.79
C LEU A 292 -1.26 -8.02 -9.58
N ILE A 293 -2.35 -8.71 -9.99
CA ILE A 293 -2.42 -10.17 -9.98
C ILE A 293 -1.40 -10.77 -10.95
N PHE A 294 -1.26 -10.17 -12.15
CA PHE A 294 -0.28 -10.59 -13.15
C PHE A 294 1.16 -10.37 -12.65
N ILE A 295 1.45 -9.21 -12.05
CA ILE A 295 2.76 -8.92 -11.46
C ILE A 295 3.05 -9.89 -10.30
N LYS A 296 2.06 -10.14 -9.43
CA LYS A 296 2.19 -11.16 -8.39
C LYS A 296 2.48 -12.54 -9.01
N GLY A 297 1.73 -12.92 -10.05
CA GLY A 297 1.95 -14.16 -10.79
C GLY A 297 3.32 -14.20 -11.48
N ALA A 298 3.76 -13.08 -12.09
CA ALA A 298 5.06 -12.97 -12.73
C ALA A 298 6.21 -13.03 -11.71
N VAL A 299 6.05 -12.39 -10.56
CA VAL A 299 7.02 -12.50 -9.44
C VAL A 299 7.08 -13.94 -8.94
N TRP A 300 5.94 -14.60 -8.80
CA TRP A 300 5.89 -16.02 -8.43
C TRP A 300 6.54 -16.92 -9.48
N SER A 301 6.23 -16.70 -10.77
CA SER A 301 6.83 -17.47 -11.87
C SER A 301 8.33 -17.17 -12.02
N LEU A 302 8.75 -15.90 -11.81
CA LEU A 302 10.17 -15.53 -11.82
C LEU A 302 10.92 -16.18 -10.64
N SER A 303 10.30 -16.18 -9.48
CA SER A 303 10.87 -16.84 -8.29
C SER A 303 10.97 -18.36 -8.49
N ALA A 304 9.95 -18.96 -9.11
CA ALA A 304 9.98 -20.37 -9.49
C ALA A 304 11.05 -20.65 -10.56
N LEU A 305 11.20 -19.77 -11.56
CA LEU A 305 12.20 -19.85 -12.61
C LEU A 305 13.62 -19.70 -12.05
N VAL A 306 13.82 -18.77 -11.13
CA VAL A 306 15.10 -18.59 -10.41
C VAL A 306 15.41 -19.81 -9.56
N ALA A 307 14.41 -20.39 -8.88
CA ALA A 307 14.57 -21.63 -8.13
C ALA A 307 14.95 -22.80 -9.07
N ILE A 308 14.26 -22.92 -10.22
CA ILE A 308 14.58 -23.96 -11.23
C ILE A 308 15.95 -23.72 -11.83
N LEU A 309 16.31 -22.49 -12.18
CA LEU A 309 17.63 -22.14 -12.70
C LEU A 309 18.72 -22.39 -11.64
N GLY A 310 18.44 -22.08 -10.39
CA GLY A 310 19.31 -22.38 -9.25
C GLY A 310 19.56 -23.88 -9.12
N THR A 311 18.48 -24.69 -9.20
CA THR A 311 18.59 -26.16 -9.18
C THR A 311 19.35 -26.70 -10.40
N ILE A 312 19.11 -26.15 -11.59
CA ILE A 312 19.83 -26.53 -12.81
C ILE A 312 21.31 -26.17 -12.68
N LEU A 313 21.62 -24.94 -12.21
CA LEU A 313 23.01 -24.49 -12.00
C LEU A 313 23.73 -25.31 -10.92
N THR A 314 23.05 -25.68 -9.85
CA THR A 314 23.61 -26.55 -8.83
C THR A 314 23.81 -27.98 -9.36
N CYS A 315 22.87 -28.51 -10.14
CA CYS A 315 23.02 -29.77 -10.83
C CYS A 315 24.17 -29.73 -11.86
N TRP A 316 24.35 -28.61 -12.52
CA TRP A 316 25.46 -28.39 -13.48
C TRP A 316 26.80 -28.23 -12.75
N ALA A 317 26.86 -27.46 -11.68
CA ALA A 317 28.07 -27.29 -10.85
C ALA A 317 28.50 -28.59 -10.16
N ASN A 318 27.56 -29.47 -9.84
CA ASN A 318 27.81 -30.76 -9.22
C ASN A 318 28.01 -31.90 -10.25
N GLY A 319 28.07 -31.59 -11.54
CA GLY A 319 28.33 -32.56 -12.60
C GLY A 319 27.18 -33.51 -12.94
N TRP A 320 25.98 -33.20 -12.53
CA TRP A 320 24.78 -34.03 -12.76
C TRP A 320 24.08 -33.76 -14.08
N LEU A 321 24.37 -32.64 -14.73
CA LEU A 321 23.93 -32.32 -16.09
C LEU A 321 25.17 -32.02 -16.96
N ASN A 322 25.59 -33.01 -17.70
CA ASN A 322 26.55 -32.86 -18.80
C ASN A 322 25.78 -32.63 -20.08
N PHE A 323 25.68 -31.38 -20.53
CA PHE A 323 25.37 -31.11 -21.93
C PHE A 323 26.69 -31.24 -22.73
N GLY A 324 27.07 -32.49 -22.98
CA GLY A 324 28.10 -32.81 -23.92
C GLY A 324 27.49 -33.07 -25.29
N GLY A 325 27.98 -32.34 -26.28
CA GLY A 325 27.71 -32.58 -27.66
C GLY A 325 28.13 -31.39 -28.47
#